data_c91f9d06b715e32bdd5c357949900a51
#
_entry.id   c91f9d06b715e32bdd5c357949900a51
#
_cell.length_a   1.000
_cell.length_b   1.000
_cell.length_c   1.000
_cell.angle_alpha   90.00
_cell.angle_beta   90.00
_cell.angle_gamma   90.00
#
_symmetry.space_group_name_H-M   'P 1'
#
loop_
_entity.id
_entity.type
_entity.pdbx_description
1 polymer ?
#
loop_
_entity_poly.entity_id
_entity_poly.type
_entity_poly.pdbx_seq_one_letter_code
_entity_poly.pdbx_strand_id
1 'polypeptide(L)'
;VKDDEMKRYLKIGITGAAILASGILCAFVLFKMPVIISVLKGITEILKPFLYGVVFAYLLAPLCNKIEEKLFQFFPKAKAKARRFICFIAIVISLCVAIAVIWLIIMMIIPQVWDSVMKIIQMVPQKLIVVNNWIEHMLENQPELQAYFEEFSSQAESNIDSLLNVDTIQKVQSIINSLSVQLFGVLGVVKNIFLGLLISAYLLGSRKLFGAQAGLILHGVFSDKWAKIIEEEIRYTDKMFNGFLVGKIIDSAIIGLLCFAGTSIMGFEAPAFISVIIGITNIIPFFGPFIGAI
;
A
#
# COMPACT_ATOMS: atom_id res chain seq x y z
N VAL A 1 -39.84 -11.18 55.51
CA VAL A 1 -38.91 -12.32 55.30
C VAL A 1 -39.15 -12.96 53.93
N LYS A 2 -40.42 -13.21 53.53
CA LYS A 2 -40.78 -13.91 52.29
C LYS A 2 -40.47 -13.10 50.99
N ASP A 3 -40.53 -11.77 51.05
CA ASP A 3 -40.24 -10.87 49.93
C ASP A 3 -38.73 -10.76 49.62
N ASP A 4 -37.89 -10.86 50.61
CA ASP A 4 -36.43 -10.78 50.43
C ASP A 4 -35.86 -12.09 49.84
N GLU A 5 -36.40 -13.23 50.24
CA GLU A 5 -36.06 -14.53 49.66
C GLU A 5 -36.47 -14.60 48.19
N MET A 6 -37.67 -14.15 47.84
CA MET A 6 -38.18 -14.09 46.47
C MET A 6 -37.30 -13.23 45.61
N LYS A 7 -36.89 -12.05 46.06
CA LYS A 7 -35.95 -11.17 45.34
C LYS A 7 -34.57 -11.78 45.14
N ARG A 8 -34.10 -12.58 46.11
CA ARG A 8 -32.83 -13.29 46.02
C ARG A 8 -32.85 -14.40 44.95
N TYR A 9 -33.93 -15.22 44.94
CA TYR A 9 -34.11 -16.24 43.89
C TYR A 9 -34.29 -15.64 42.50
N LEU A 10 -34.99 -14.52 42.39
CA LEU A 10 -35.15 -13.80 41.12
C LEU A 10 -33.79 -13.30 40.61
N LYS A 11 -32.96 -12.71 41.46
CA LYS A 11 -31.60 -12.27 41.08
C LYS A 11 -30.73 -13.44 40.63
N ILE A 12 -30.75 -14.56 41.33
CA ILE A 12 -29.99 -15.75 40.95
C ILE A 12 -30.48 -16.29 39.60
N GLY A 13 -31.81 -16.33 39.39
CA GLY A 13 -32.40 -16.75 38.12
C GLY A 13 -32.00 -15.84 36.94
N ILE A 14 -32.04 -14.51 37.11
CA ILE A 14 -31.63 -13.55 36.11
C ILE A 14 -30.14 -13.68 35.81
N THR A 15 -29.28 -13.83 36.83
CA THR A 15 -27.84 -14.01 36.63
C THR A 15 -27.54 -15.31 35.89
N GLY A 16 -28.21 -16.43 36.25
CA GLY A 16 -28.07 -17.70 35.54
C GLY A 16 -28.51 -17.61 34.07
N ALA A 17 -29.65 -16.96 33.81
CA ALA A 17 -30.14 -16.74 32.46
C ALA A 17 -29.16 -15.83 31.63
N ALA A 18 -28.59 -14.82 32.26
CA ALA A 18 -27.59 -13.93 31.59
C ALA A 18 -26.30 -14.68 31.24
N ILE A 19 -25.82 -15.57 32.15
CA ILE A 19 -24.64 -16.40 31.87
C ILE A 19 -24.92 -17.39 30.73
N LEU A 20 -26.06 -18.06 30.73
CA LEU A 20 -26.44 -18.95 29.62
C LEU A 20 -26.60 -18.22 28.33
N ALA A 21 -27.27 -17.06 28.31
CA ALA A 21 -27.42 -16.23 27.11
C ALA A 21 -26.08 -15.76 26.57
N SER A 22 -25.14 -15.34 27.44
CA SER A 22 -23.80 -14.92 27.03
C SER A 22 -23.01 -16.11 26.47
N GLY A 23 -23.13 -17.30 27.05
CA GLY A 23 -22.49 -18.53 26.55
C GLY A 23 -23.00 -18.93 25.15
N ILE A 24 -24.34 -18.90 24.96
CA ILE A 24 -24.97 -19.19 23.66
C ILE A 24 -24.57 -18.16 22.62
N LEU A 25 -24.52 -16.88 22.98
CA LEU A 25 -24.10 -15.79 22.07
C LEU A 25 -22.63 -15.93 21.67
N CYS A 26 -21.75 -16.28 22.61
CA CYS A 26 -20.36 -16.55 22.37
C CYS A 26 -20.18 -17.75 21.43
N ALA A 27 -20.87 -18.87 21.71
CA ALA A 27 -20.86 -20.04 20.83
C ALA A 27 -21.37 -19.69 19.42
N PHE A 28 -22.46 -18.95 19.30
CA PHE A 28 -23.03 -18.53 18.02
C PHE A 28 -22.03 -17.69 17.22
N VAL A 29 -21.35 -16.72 17.86
CA VAL A 29 -20.33 -15.90 17.22
C VAL A 29 -19.17 -16.75 16.72
N LEU A 30 -18.67 -17.70 17.53
CA LEU A 30 -17.58 -18.61 17.15
C LEU A 30 -17.96 -19.50 15.96
N PHE A 31 -19.15 -20.10 15.96
CA PHE A 31 -19.63 -20.92 14.85
C PHE A 31 -19.88 -20.12 13.56
N LYS A 32 -20.30 -18.86 13.69
CA LYS A 32 -20.55 -17.98 12.55
C LYS A 32 -19.34 -17.11 12.15
N MET A 33 -18.20 -17.28 12.82
CA MET A 33 -16.96 -16.52 12.55
C MET A 33 -16.57 -16.51 11.06
N PRO A 34 -16.58 -17.63 10.31
CA PRO A 34 -16.26 -17.62 8.88
C PRO A 34 -17.19 -16.72 8.05
N VAL A 35 -18.49 -16.72 8.38
CA VAL A 35 -19.48 -15.87 7.72
C VAL A 35 -19.25 -14.40 8.06
N ILE A 36 -18.99 -14.09 9.33
CA ILE A 36 -18.69 -12.73 9.78
C ILE A 36 -17.44 -12.20 9.07
N ILE A 37 -16.37 -13.00 9.00
CA ILE A 37 -15.14 -12.64 8.30
C ILE A 37 -15.41 -12.43 6.80
N SER A 38 -16.23 -13.27 6.17
CA SER A 38 -16.58 -13.10 4.75
C SER A 38 -17.34 -11.79 4.50
N VAL A 39 -18.31 -11.46 5.36
CA VAL A 39 -19.04 -10.18 5.27
C VAL A 39 -18.12 -9.00 5.50
N LEU A 40 -17.24 -9.05 6.51
CA LEU A 40 -16.27 -8.00 6.79
C LEU A 40 -15.30 -7.81 5.61
N LYS A 41 -14.82 -8.90 5.00
CA LYS A 41 -13.99 -8.83 3.78
C LYS A 41 -14.75 -8.16 2.64
N GLY A 42 -16.01 -8.51 2.41
CA GLY A 42 -16.85 -7.88 1.39
C GLY A 42 -17.01 -6.37 1.63
N ILE A 43 -17.28 -5.96 2.87
CA ILE A 43 -17.36 -4.54 3.24
C ILE A 43 -16.02 -3.84 3.00
N THR A 44 -14.91 -4.46 3.38
CA THR A 44 -13.57 -3.89 3.20
C THR A 44 -13.24 -3.70 1.71
N GLU A 45 -13.60 -4.67 0.85
CA GLU A 45 -13.41 -4.55 -0.61
C GLU A 45 -14.17 -3.35 -1.19
N ILE A 46 -15.40 -3.14 -0.76
CA ILE A 46 -16.22 -1.99 -1.21
C ILE A 46 -15.65 -0.66 -0.68
N LEU A 47 -15.10 -0.66 0.54
CA LEU A 47 -14.53 0.53 1.17
C LEU A 47 -13.11 0.88 0.67
N LYS A 48 -12.37 -0.06 0.08
CA LYS A 48 -11.00 0.18 -0.42
C LYS A 48 -10.85 1.46 -1.26
N PRO A 49 -11.67 1.72 -2.29
CA PRO A 49 -11.54 2.95 -3.09
C PRO A 49 -11.77 4.21 -2.26
N PHE A 50 -12.66 4.16 -1.27
CA PHE A 50 -12.94 5.29 -0.37
C PHE A 50 -11.75 5.56 0.55
N LEU A 51 -11.14 4.51 1.12
CA LEU A 51 -9.93 4.64 1.92
C LEU A 51 -8.78 5.24 1.11
N TYR A 52 -8.55 4.76 -0.12
CA TYR A 52 -7.59 5.38 -1.03
C TYR A 52 -7.94 6.83 -1.32
N GLY A 53 -9.22 7.14 -1.53
CA GLY A 53 -9.69 8.50 -1.76
C GLY A 53 -9.39 9.44 -0.60
N VAL A 54 -9.62 8.99 0.64
CA VAL A 54 -9.30 9.76 1.85
C VAL A 54 -7.78 9.99 1.96
N VAL A 55 -6.97 8.95 1.76
CA VAL A 55 -5.51 9.05 1.80
C VAL A 55 -5.00 10.02 0.73
N PHE A 56 -5.45 9.88 -0.52
CA PHE A 56 -5.05 10.80 -1.59
C PHE A 56 -5.52 12.24 -1.34
N ALA A 57 -6.75 12.42 -0.86
CA ALA A 57 -7.24 13.75 -0.52
C ALA A 57 -6.39 14.41 0.56
N TYR A 58 -5.98 13.64 1.57
CA TYR A 58 -5.13 14.14 2.65
C TYR A 58 -3.72 14.48 2.16
N LEU A 59 -3.10 13.59 1.36
CA LEU A 59 -1.77 13.81 0.79
C LEU A 59 -1.73 14.99 -0.18
N LEU A 60 -2.80 15.17 -0.96
CA LEU A 60 -2.89 16.24 -1.95
C LEU A 60 -3.37 17.57 -1.36
N ALA A 61 -3.97 17.58 -0.17
CA ALA A 61 -4.48 18.79 0.47
C ALA A 61 -3.44 19.90 0.62
N PRO A 62 -2.19 19.64 1.09
CA PRO A 62 -1.15 20.68 1.20
C PRO A 62 -0.79 21.29 -0.17
N LEU A 63 -0.68 20.43 -1.20
CA LEU A 63 -0.38 20.86 -2.57
C LEU A 63 -1.52 21.70 -3.13
N CYS A 64 -2.75 21.22 -3.00
CA CYS A 64 -3.96 21.92 -3.44
C CYS A 64 -4.12 23.28 -2.75
N ASN A 65 -3.85 23.35 -1.43
CA ASN A 65 -3.89 24.62 -0.68
C ASN A 65 -2.86 25.61 -1.19
N LYS A 66 -1.62 25.19 -1.40
CA LYS A 66 -0.55 26.07 -1.94
C LYS A 66 -0.89 26.59 -3.34
N ILE A 67 -1.47 25.74 -4.20
CA ILE A 67 -1.91 26.14 -5.55
C ILE A 67 -3.08 27.13 -5.44
N GLU A 68 -4.08 26.82 -4.59
CA GLU A 68 -5.24 27.69 -4.34
C GLU A 68 -4.80 29.07 -3.85
N GLU A 69 -3.87 29.13 -2.87
CA GLU A 69 -3.31 30.38 -2.35
C GLU A 69 -2.61 31.21 -3.44
N LYS A 70 -1.73 30.58 -4.24
CA LYS A 70 -1.06 31.25 -5.34
C LYS A 70 -2.05 31.78 -6.38
N LEU A 71 -3.05 30.99 -6.77
CA LEU A 71 -4.07 31.43 -7.72
C LEU A 71 -4.92 32.59 -7.15
N PHE A 72 -5.21 32.62 -5.85
CA PHE A 72 -5.89 33.76 -5.23
C PHE A 72 -5.03 35.03 -5.18
N GLN A 73 -3.70 34.90 -5.06
CA GLN A 73 -2.80 36.05 -5.14
C GLN A 73 -2.83 36.69 -6.54
N PHE A 74 -2.98 35.89 -7.62
CA PHE A 74 -3.12 36.41 -8.98
C PHE A 74 -4.49 37.04 -9.26
N PHE A 75 -5.55 36.58 -8.56
CA PHE A 75 -6.92 37.05 -8.77
C PHE A 75 -7.58 37.56 -7.48
N PRO A 76 -7.08 38.65 -6.85
CA PRO A 76 -7.52 39.08 -5.52
C PRO A 76 -8.97 39.56 -5.48
N LYS A 77 -9.54 40.04 -6.61
CA LYS A 77 -10.92 40.55 -6.73
C LYS A 77 -11.93 39.54 -7.27
N ALA A 78 -11.63 38.24 -7.18
CA ALA A 78 -12.49 37.19 -7.69
C ALA A 78 -13.84 37.12 -6.95
N LYS A 79 -14.95 37.20 -7.68
CA LYS A 79 -16.32 37.01 -7.17
C LYS A 79 -16.52 35.56 -6.70
N ALA A 80 -17.57 35.30 -5.92
CA ALA A 80 -17.83 33.97 -5.33
C ALA A 80 -17.87 32.82 -6.35
N LYS A 81 -18.39 33.04 -7.56
CA LYS A 81 -18.34 32.04 -8.65
C LYS A 81 -16.91 31.78 -9.15
N ALA A 82 -16.11 32.83 -9.31
CA ALA A 82 -14.70 32.71 -9.72
C ALA A 82 -13.85 32.01 -8.64
N ARG A 83 -14.14 32.23 -7.36
CA ARG A 83 -13.48 31.49 -6.26
C ARG A 83 -13.72 30.00 -6.33
N ARG A 84 -14.94 29.54 -6.62
CA ARG A 84 -15.24 28.10 -6.82
C ARG A 84 -14.47 27.54 -8.01
N PHE A 85 -14.37 28.31 -9.08
CA PHE A 85 -13.62 27.91 -10.28
C PHE A 85 -12.12 27.81 -10.01
N ILE A 86 -11.55 28.74 -9.23
CA ILE A 86 -10.15 28.69 -8.79
C ILE A 86 -9.89 27.42 -7.94
N CYS A 87 -10.77 27.12 -6.97
CA CYS A 87 -10.67 25.89 -6.19
C CYS A 87 -10.71 24.64 -7.09
N PHE A 88 -11.61 24.61 -8.08
CA PHE A 88 -11.70 23.50 -9.03
C PHE A 88 -10.42 23.34 -9.85
N ILE A 89 -9.86 24.43 -10.38
CA ILE A 89 -8.58 24.42 -11.10
C ILE A 89 -7.45 23.92 -10.19
N ALA A 90 -7.38 24.38 -8.94
CA ALA A 90 -6.35 23.91 -7.99
C ALA A 90 -6.44 22.39 -7.74
N ILE A 91 -7.65 21.86 -7.63
CA ILE A 91 -7.88 20.42 -7.48
C ILE A 91 -7.44 19.68 -8.74
N VAL A 92 -7.85 20.13 -9.92
CA VAL A 92 -7.46 19.51 -11.20
C VAL A 92 -5.95 19.51 -11.37
N ILE A 93 -5.27 20.62 -11.13
CA ILE A 93 -3.79 20.70 -11.22
C ILE A 93 -3.15 19.72 -10.23
N SER A 94 -3.64 19.66 -8.98
CA SER A 94 -3.11 18.75 -7.96
C SER A 94 -3.27 17.29 -8.35
N LEU A 95 -4.40 16.92 -8.94
CA LEU A 95 -4.65 15.58 -9.46
C LEU A 95 -3.78 15.27 -10.68
N CYS A 96 -3.63 16.22 -11.61
CA CYS A 96 -2.73 16.05 -12.76
C CYS A 96 -1.28 15.81 -12.31
N VAL A 97 -0.81 16.55 -11.29
CA VAL A 97 0.52 16.33 -10.70
C VAL A 97 0.62 14.94 -10.09
N ALA A 98 -0.38 14.50 -9.33
CA ALA A 98 -0.39 13.15 -8.75
C ALA A 98 -0.36 12.06 -9.83
N ILE A 99 -1.20 12.20 -10.86
CA ILE A 99 -1.24 11.25 -11.99
C ILE A 99 0.10 11.26 -12.74
N ALA A 100 0.69 12.43 -12.99
CA ALA A 100 1.99 12.54 -13.66
C ALA A 100 3.10 11.86 -12.85
N VAL A 101 3.13 12.03 -11.53
CA VAL A 101 4.09 11.35 -10.64
C VAL A 101 3.91 9.84 -10.68
N ILE A 102 2.66 9.35 -10.55
CA ILE A 102 2.36 7.91 -10.63
C ILE A 102 2.77 7.35 -12.00
N TRP A 103 2.46 8.05 -13.08
CA TRP A 103 2.82 7.65 -14.44
C TRP A 103 4.33 7.56 -14.63
N LEU A 104 5.07 8.56 -14.14
CA LEU A 104 6.53 8.59 -14.21
C LEU A 104 7.15 7.40 -13.46
N ILE A 105 6.64 7.10 -12.25
CA ILE A 105 7.05 5.95 -11.45
C ILE A 105 6.81 4.64 -12.22
N ILE A 106 5.62 4.47 -12.79
CA ILE A 106 5.24 3.27 -13.56
C ILE A 106 6.16 3.11 -14.78
N MET A 107 6.41 4.20 -15.54
CA MET A 107 7.30 4.18 -16.69
C MET A 107 8.75 3.83 -16.35
N MET A 108 9.21 4.17 -15.14
CA MET A 108 10.55 3.80 -14.69
C MET A 108 10.62 2.36 -14.18
N ILE A 109 9.62 1.91 -13.44
CA ILE A 109 9.65 0.59 -12.77
C ILE A 109 9.42 -0.55 -13.76
N ILE A 110 8.41 -0.44 -14.65
CA ILE A 110 8.00 -1.56 -15.52
C ILE A 110 9.14 -2.05 -16.42
N PRO A 111 9.83 -1.19 -17.22
CA PRO A 111 10.91 -1.68 -18.08
C PRO A 111 12.04 -2.31 -17.30
N GLN A 112 12.42 -1.71 -16.15
CA GLN A 112 13.54 -2.18 -15.35
C GLN A 112 13.27 -3.53 -14.69
N VAL A 113 12.03 -3.74 -14.19
CA VAL A 113 11.61 -5.05 -13.67
C VAL A 113 11.63 -6.09 -14.79
N TRP A 114 11.14 -5.73 -15.97
CA TRP A 114 11.15 -6.62 -17.13
C TRP A 114 12.57 -7.03 -17.52
N ASP A 115 13.48 -6.06 -17.67
CA ASP A 115 14.88 -6.32 -17.98
C ASP A 115 15.59 -7.15 -16.93
N SER A 116 15.32 -6.88 -15.65
CA SER A 116 15.87 -7.66 -14.53
C SER A 116 15.38 -9.11 -14.54
N VAL A 117 14.10 -9.33 -14.75
CA VAL A 117 13.51 -10.68 -14.86
C VAL A 117 14.12 -11.43 -16.06
N MET A 118 14.23 -10.78 -17.22
CA MET A 118 14.84 -11.39 -18.41
C MET A 118 16.31 -11.72 -18.22
N LYS A 119 17.08 -10.83 -17.57
CA LYS A 119 18.48 -11.13 -17.20
C LYS A 119 18.59 -12.33 -16.29
N ILE A 120 17.75 -12.45 -15.25
CA ILE A 120 17.75 -13.61 -14.34
C ILE A 120 17.46 -14.88 -15.12
N ILE A 121 16.41 -14.90 -15.95
CA ILE A 121 16.04 -16.07 -16.77
C ILE A 121 17.20 -16.51 -17.67
N GLN A 122 17.96 -15.57 -18.24
CA GLN A 122 19.09 -15.87 -19.11
C GLN A 122 20.36 -16.26 -18.35
N MET A 123 20.58 -15.70 -17.14
CA MET A 123 21.79 -15.95 -16.36
C MET A 123 21.75 -17.29 -15.60
N VAL A 124 20.56 -17.72 -15.16
CA VAL A 124 20.43 -18.93 -14.32
C VAL A 124 21.03 -20.17 -15.01
N PRO A 125 20.71 -20.50 -16.29
CA PRO A 125 21.30 -21.66 -16.96
C PRO A 125 22.82 -21.56 -17.07
N GLN A 126 23.36 -20.39 -17.43
CA GLN A 126 24.81 -20.18 -17.59
C GLN A 126 25.56 -20.30 -16.27
N LYS A 127 25.00 -19.82 -15.18
CA LYS A 127 25.63 -19.93 -13.85
C LYS A 127 25.59 -21.34 -13.32
N LEU A 128 24.55 -22.11 -13.63
CA LEU A 128 24.47 -23.53 -13.27
C LEU A 128 25.57 -24.34 -13.97
N ILE A 129 25.86 -24.09 -15.25
CA ILE A 129 26.95 -24.73 -15.98
C ILE A 129 28.32 -24.40 -15.33
N VAL A 130 28.54 -23.15 -14.95
CA VAL A 130 29.79 -22.72 -14.28
C VAL A 130 29.97 -23.39 -12.92
N VAL A 131 28.88 -23.51 -12.14
CA VAL A 131 28.88 -24.17 -10.84
C VAL A 131 29.15 -25.68 -11.01
N ASN A 132 28.53 -26.30 -12.02
CA ASN A 132 28.74 -27.72 -12.33
C ASN A 132 30.21 -27.99 -12.66
N ASN A 133 30.79 -27.23 -13.59
CA ASN A 133 32.20 -27.34 -13.98
C ASN A 133 33.16 -27.07 -12.79
N TRP A 134 32.83 -26.15 -11.91
CA TRP A 134 33.62 -25.85 -10.72
C TRP A 134 33.61 -27.02 -9.72
N ILE A 135 32.44 -27.63 -9.53
CA ILE A 135 32.28 -28.80 -8.64
C ILE A 135 32.99 -30.01 -9.23
N GLU A 136 32.86 -30.28 -10.54
CA GLU A 136 33.60 -31.34 -11.22
C GLU A 136 35.12 -31.19 -11.02
N HIS A 137 35.64 -29.99 -11.15
CA HIS A 137 37.07 -29.71 -10.96
C HIS A 137 37.53 -29.89 -9.48
N MET A 138 36.65 -29.60 -8.52
CA MET A 138 36.91 -29.83 -7.10
C MET A 138 36.87 -31.32 -6.71
N LEU A 139 36.08 -32.13 -7.41
CA LEU A 139 35.88 -33.53 -7.14
C LEU A 139 36.87 -34.46 -7.94
N GLU A 140 37.70 -33.89 -8.82
CA GLU A 140 38.65 -34.60 -9.70
C GLU A 140 39.61 -35.54 -8.92
N ASN A 141 39.83 -35.27 -7.63
CA ASN A 141 40.69 -36.05 -6.76
C ASN A 141 39.93 -37.01 -5.78
N GLN A 142 38.60 -37.14 -5.90
CA GLN A 142 37.77 -37.97 -5.00
C GLN A 142 36.71 -38.78 -5.76
N PRO A 143 37.06 -39.94 -6.33
CA PRO A 143 36.20 -40.70 -7.24
C PRO A 143 34.90 -41.20 -6.62
N GLU A 144 34.85 -41.44 -5.29
CA GLU A 144 33.61 -41.85 -4.62
C GLU A 144 32.58 -40.71 -4.53
N LEU A 145 33.04 -39.49 -4.31
CA LEU A 145 32.15 -38.31 -4.28
C LEU A 145 31.73 -37.87 -5.69
N GLN A 146 32.59 -38.14 -6.68
CA GLN A 146 32.29 -37.85 -8.08
C GLN A 146 31.12 -38.71 -8.59
N ALA A 147 31.06 -40.00 -8.23
CA ALA A 147 29.92 -40.86 -8.59
C ALA A 147 28.59 -40.40 -7.98
N TYR A 148 28.57 -39.98 -6.73
CA TYR A 148 27.38 -39.39 -6.10
C TYR A 148 26.97 -38.05 -6.73
N PHE A 149 27.96 -37.28 -7.14
CA PHE A 149 27.71 -36.00 -7.78
C PHE A 149 27.21 -36.15 -9.23
N GLU A 150 27.75 -37.14 -9.99
CA GLU A 150 27.25 -37.47 -11.34
C GLU A 150 25.78 -37.94 -11.29
N GLU A 151 25.40 -38.75 -10.30
CA GLU A 151 24.03 -39.18 -10.10
C GLU A 151 23.13 -37.99 -9.72
N PHE A 152 23.59 -37.08 -8.87
CA PHE A 152 22.87 -35.85 -8.50
C PHE A 152 22.81 -34.86 -9.67
N SER A 153 23.91 -34.67 -10.43
CA SER A 153 23.95 -33.75 -11.57
C SER A 153 23.10 -34.26 -12.73
N SER A 154 23.08 -35.57 -13.00
CA SER A 154 22.22 -36.18 -14.02
C SER A 154 20.73 -36.05 -13.65
N GLN A 155 20.37 -36.16 -12.37
CA GLN A 155 19.03 -35.84 -11.87
C GLN A 155 18.74 -34.36 -11.94
N ALA A 156 19.70 -33.49 -11.64
CA ALA A 156 19.59 -32.06 -11.78
C ALA A 156 19.49 -31.62 -13.25
N GLU A 157 20.31 -32.19 -14.16
CA GLU A 157 20.23 -31.96 -15.60
C GLU A 157 18.91 -32.49 -16.19
N SER A 158 18.44 -33.68 -15.81
CA SER A 158 17.13 -34.16 -16.24
C SER A 158 15.99 -33.27 -15.71
N ASN A 159 16.13 -32.70 -14.53
CA ASN A 159 15.21 -31.69 -14.01
C ASN A 159 15.37 -30.33 -14.72
N ILE A 160 16.59 -29.93 -15.11
CA ILE A 160 16.86 -28.70 -15.87
C ILE A 160 16.45 -28.89 -17.34
N ASP A 161 16.71 -30.05 -17.97
CA ASP A 161 16.19 -30.39 -19.30
C ASP A 161 14.66 -30.54 -19.28
N SER A 162 14.07 -31.04 -18.20
CA SER A 162 12.63 -30.96 -17.98
C SER A 162 12.14 -29.52 -17.75
N LEU A 163 12.99 -28.64 -17.22
CA LEU A 163 12.73 -27.22 -17.12
C LEU A 163 12.93 -26.45 -18.45
N LEU A 164 13.73 -26.97 -19.38
CA LEU A 164 13.99 -26.39 -20.72
C LEU A 164 13.15 -27.04 -21.84
N ASN A 165 12.57 -28.23 -21.63
CA ASN A 165 11.68 -28.92 -22.59
C ASN A 165 10.22 -28.43 -22.53
N VAL A 166 9.39 -28.97 -23.39
CA VAL A 166 7.97 -28.61 -23.65
C VAL A 166 7.13 -28.38 -22.40
N ASP A 167 7.47 -29.03 -21.25
CA ASP A 167 6.88 -28.75 -19.94
C ASP A 167 7.25 -27.35 -19.40
N THR A 168 8.37 -26.79 -19.82
CA THR A 168 8.75 -25.41 -19.44
C THR A 168 7.96 -24.40 -20.26
N ILE A 169 7.63 -24.70 -21.50
CA ILE A 169 6.68 -23.88 -22.26
C ILE A 169 5.31 -23.92 -21.58
N GLN A 170 4.87 -25.07 -21.05
CA GLN A 170 3.64 -25.15 -20.25
C GLN A 170 3.80 -24.50 -18.86
N LYS A 171 4.97 -24.59 -18.21
CA LYS A 171 5.25 -23.85 -16.96
C LYS A 171 5.42 -22.36 -17.21
N VAL A 172 6.08 -21.94 -18.27
CA VAL A 172 6.12 -20.54 -18.73
C VAL A 172 4.71 -20.09 -19.11
N GLN A 173 3.92 -20.93 -19.79
CA GLN A 173 2.51 -20.68 -20.07
C GLN A 173 1.69 -20.60 -18.77
N SER A 174 1.96 -21.45 -17.78
CA SER A 174 1.31 -21.39 -16.45
C SER A 174 1.77 -20.18 -15.65
N ILE A 175 3.04 -19.78 -15.76
CA ILE A 175 3.56 -18.52 -15.20
C ILE A 175 2.94 -17.33 -15.94
N ILE A 176 2.88 -17.36 -17.26
CA ILE A 176 2.19 -16.32 -18.05
C ILE A 176 0.71 -16.29 -17.71
N ASN A 177 0.06 -17.43 -17.54
CA ASN A 177 -1.33 -17.50 -17.09
C ASN A 177 -1.51 -17.02 -15.66
N SER A 178 -0.60 -17.36 -14.75
CA SER A 178 -0.61 -16.84 -13.38
C SER A 178 -0.23 -15.34 -13.32
N LEU A 179 0.66 -14.88 -14.20
CA LEU A 179 0.92 -13.46 -14.42
C LEU A 179 -0.30 -12.77 -15.04
N SER A 180 -1.02 -13.41 -15.96
CA SER A 180 -2.28 -12.89 -16.50
C SER A 180 -3.32 -12.72 -15.39
N VAL A 181 -3.48 -13.70 -14.50
CA VAL A 181 -4.36 -13.61 -13.32
C VAL A 181 -3.87 -12.51 -12.37
N GLN A 182 -2.56 -12.35 -12.18
CA GLN A 182 -1.98 -11.25 -11.39
C GLN A 182 -2.10 -9.90 -12.09
N LEU A 183 -2.08 -9.85 -13.44
CA LEU A 183 -2.39 -8.65 -14.21
C LEU A 183 -3.83 -8.18 -13.98
N PHE A 184 -4.80 -9.10 -13.87
CA PHE A 184 -6.16 -8.73 -13.43
C PHE A 184 -6.18 -8.20 -12.00
N GLY A 185 -5.33 -8.70 -11.12
CA GLY A 185 -5.08 -8.12 -9.78
C GLY A 185 -4.54 -6.69 -9.86
N VAL A 186 -3.55 -6.45 -10.73
CA VAL A 186 -2.98 -5.11 -10.98
C VAL A 186 -4.04 -4.18 -11.57
N LEU A 187 -4.86 -4.65 -12.53
CA LEU A 187 -6.00 -3.87 -13.04
C LEU A 187 -7.00 -3.51 -11.93
N GLY A 188 -7.22 -4.42 -10.97
CA GLY A 188 -8.02 -4.16 -9.78
C GLY A 188 -7.42 -3.04 -8.92
N VAL A 189 -6.11 -3.04 -8.71
CA VAL A 189 -5.40 -1.98 -7.98
C VAL A 189 -5.48 -0.65 -8.75
N VAL A 190 -5.20 -0.65 -10.06
CA VAL A 190 -5.30 0.55 -10.92
C VAL A 190 -6.72 1.12 -10.89
N LYS A 191 -7.75 0.27 -11.00
CA LYS A 191 -9.15 0.68 -10.85
C LYS A 191 -9.40 1.35 -9.49
N ASN A 192 -8.92 0.75 -8.40
CA ASN A 192 -9.11 1.29 -7.06
C ASN A 192 -8.37 2.62 -6.85
N ILE A 193 -7.16 2.75 -7.41
CA ILE A 193 -6.40 4.02 -7.43
C ILE A 193 -7.17 5.08 -8.21
N PHE A 194 -7.68 4.76 -9.41
CA PHE A 194 -8.45 5.68 -10.23
C PHE A 194 -9.73 6.13 -9.52
N LEU A 195 -10.50 5.20 -8.95
CA LEU A 195 -11.67 5.52 -8.14
C LEU A 195 -11.29 6.35 -6.90
N GLY A 196 -10.19 6.00 -6.24
CA GLY A 196 -9.65 6.77 -5.13
C GLY A 196 -9.30 8.20 -5.51
N LEU A 197 -8.68 8.44 -6.68
CA LEU A 197 -8.40 9.78 -7.18
C LEU A 197 -9.69 10.58 -7.47
N LEU A 198 -10.71 9.95 -8.05
CA LEU A 198 -12.02 10.60 -8.24
C LEU A 198 -12.66 10.98 -6.90
N ILE A 199 -12.64 10.07 -5.94
CA ILE A 199 -13.16 10.32 -4.59
C ILE A 199 -12.35 11.42 -3.90
N SER A 200 -11.02 11.43 -4.06
CA SER A 200 -10.16 12.48 -3.50
C SER A 200 -10.49 13.86 -4.07
N ALA A 201 -10.81 13.95 -5.37
CA ALA A 201 -11.26 15.20 -5.98
C ALA A 201 -12.53 15.74 -5.31
N TYR A 202 -13.50 14.85 -5.07
CA TYR A 202 -14.74 15.20 -4.37
C TYR A 202 -14.48 15.63 -2.93
N LEU A 203 -13.65 14.89 -2.20
CA LEU A 203 -13.29 15.21 -0.82
C LEU A 203 -12.55 16.56 -0.72
N LEU A 204 -11.57 16.80 -1.61
CA LEU A 204 -10.85 18.07 -1.68
C LEU A 204 -11.80 19.25 -1.98
N GLY A 205 -12.73 19.06 -2.91
CA GLY A 205 -13.73 20.08 -3.25
C GLY A 205 -14.69 20.38 -2.13
N SER A 206 -15.06 19.37 -1.35
CA SER A 206 -16.05 19.47 -0.27
C SER A 206 -15.43 19.59 1.13
N ARG A 207 -14.09 19.71 1.25
CA ARG A 207 -13.38 19.71 2.54
C ARG A 207 -13.88 20.74 3.55
N LYS A 208 -14.23 21.96 3.08
CA LYS A 208 -14.76 23.02 3.94
C LYS A 208 -16.16 22.68 4.47
N LEU A 209 -16.98 22.03 3.64
CA LEU A 209 -18.31 21.57 4.02
C LEU A 209 -18.22 20.43 5.04
N PHE A 210 -17.41 19.43 4.77
CA PHE A 210 -17.20 18.31 5.70
C PHE A 210 -16.63 18.76 7.05
N GLY A 211 -15.67 19.70 7.05
CA GLY A 211 -15.15 20.29 8.29
C GLY A 211 -16.24 21.01 9.10
N ALA A 212 -17.11 21.80 8.44
CA ALA A 212 -18.22 22.47 9.11
C ALA A 212 -19.26 21.46 9.66
N GLN A 213 -19.61 20.43 8.88
CA GLN A 213 -20.52 19.37 9.31
C GLN A 213 -19.95 18.56 10.50
N ALA A 214 -18.68 18.22 10.45
CA ALA A 214 -18.00 17.54 11.55
C ALA A 214 -18.03 18.38 12.83
N GLY A 215 -17.79 19.70 12.73
CA GLY A 215 -17.93 20.62 13.87
C GLY A 215 -19.35 20.64 14.43
N LEU A 216 -20.39 20.70 13.57
CA LEU A 216 -21.78 20.67 14.02
C LEU A 216 -22.13 19.36 14.75
N ILE A 217 -21.67 18.21 14.22
CA ILE A 217 -21.89 16.90 14.86
C ILE A 217 -21.19 16.88 16.22
N LEU A 218 -19.95 17.37 16.29
CA LEU A 218 -19.15 17.41 17.51
C LEU A 218 -19.86 18.20 18.63
N HIS A 219 -20.36 19.40 18.29
CA HIS A 219 -21.11 20.23 19.24
C HIS A 219 -22.51 19.68 19.55
N GLY A 220 -23.09 18.85 18.67
CA GLY A 220 -24.38 18.18 18.93
C GLY A 220 -24.28 16.97 19.83
N VAL A 221 -23.13 16.26 19.81
CA VAL A 221 -22.93 15.01 20.58
C VAL A 221 -22.26 15.28 21.92
N PHE A 222 -21.30 16.22 21.98
CA PHE A 222 -20.50 16.53 23.16
C PHE A 222 -20.90 17.88 23.74
N SER A 223 -20.65 18.07 25.05
CA SER A 223 -20.79 19.39 25.65
C SER A 223 -19.80 20.38 25.04
N ASP A 224 -20.15 21.67 25.03
CA ASP A 224 -19.33 22.75 24.43
C ASP A 224 -17.86 22.75 24.88
N LYS A 225 -17.62 22.40 26.15
CA LYS A 225 -16.27 22.31 26.72
C LYS A 225 -15.47 21.19 26.05
N TRP A 226 -16.04 19.99 25.93
CA TRP A 226 -15.37 18.86 25.31
C TRP A 226 -15.24 19.02 23.79
N ALA A 227 -16.28 19.58 23.14
CA ALA A 227 -16.23 19.86 21.70
C ALA A 227 -15.06 20.79 21.33
N LYS A 228 -14.86 21.87 22.10
CA LYS A 228 -13.72 22.78 21.88
C LYS A 228 -12.37 22.11 22.08
N ILE A 229 -12.21 21.32 23.16
CA ILE A 229 -10.96 20.57 23.40
C ILE A 229 -10.67 19.64 22.24
N ILE A 230 -11.66 18.84 21.80
CA ILE A 230 -11.49 17.89 20.69
C ILE A 230 -11.15 18.63 19.38
N GLU A 231 -11.79 19.78 19.11
CA GLU A 231 -11.50 20.59 17.92
C GLU A 231 -10.07 21.14 17.94
N GLU A 232 -9.58 21.61 19.08
CA GLU A 232 -8.22 22.10 19.26
C GLU A 232 -7.20 20.98 19.06
N GLU A 233 -7.45 19.79 19.63
CA GLU A 233 -6.57 18.62 19.49
C GLU A 233 -6.56 18.10 18.05
N ILE A 234 -7.69 18.03 17.37
CA ILE A 234 -7.76 17.65 15.96
C ILE A 234 -6.95 18.63 15.11
N ARG A 235 -7.10 19.94 15.34
CA ARG A 235 -6.36 20.98 14.61
C ARG A 235 -4.86 20.91 14.87
N TYR A 236 -4.47 20.68 16.12
CA TYR A 236 -3.07 20.49 16.48
C TYR A 236 -2.48 19.24 15.81
N THR A 237 -3.17 18.12 15.88
CA THR A 237 -2.78 16.85 15.25
C THR A 237 -2.65 17.00 13.74
N ASP A 238 -3.63 17.64 13.08
CA ASP A 238 -3.59 17.90 11.63
C ASP A 238 -2.37 18.75 11.25
N LYS A 239 -2.07 19.81 12.01
CA LYS A 239 -0.90 20.65 11.77
C LYS A 239 0.41 19.87 11.90
N MET A 240 0.55 19.04 12.95
CA MET A 240 1.74 18.22 13.17
C MET A 240 1.91 17.16 12.09
N PHE A 241 0.82 16.47 11.75
CA PHE A 241 0.85 15.40 10.75
C PHE A 241 1.11 15.92 9.33
N ASN A 242 0.49 17.04 8.95
CA ASN A 242 0.77 17.71 7.68
C ASN A 242 2.23 18.18 7.59
N GLY A 243 2.76 18.77 8.66
CA GLY A 243 4.17 19.17 8.73
C GLY A 243 5.11 17.98 8.56
N PHE A 244 4.80 16.87 9.25
CA PHE A 244 5.56 15.63 9.15
C PHE A 244 5.51 15.03 7.73
N LEU A 245 4.32 14.94 7.10
CA LEU A 245 4.18 14.42 5.73
C LEU A 245 4.96 15.25 4.70
N VAL A 246 4.80 16.58 4.74
CA VAL A 246 5.54 17.47 3.84
C VAL A 246 7.05 17.33 4.05
N GLY A 247 7.49 17.29 5.31
CA GLY A 247 8.89 17.05 5.65
C GLY A 247 9.41 15.72 5.10
N LYS A 248 8.62 14.64 5.25
CA LYS A 248 8.98 13.30 4.74
C LYS A 248 9.05 13.24 3.21
N ILE A 249 8.14 13.90 2.51
CA ILE A 249 8.18 13.98 1.04
C ILE A 249 9.46 14.70 0.57
N ILE A 250 9.83 15.81 1.22
CA ILE A 250 11.05 16.55 0.90
C ILE A 250 12.29 15.71 1.21
N ASP A 251 12.35 15.10 2.39
CA ASP A 251 13.43 14.21 2.83
C ASP A 251 13.62 13.05 1.83
N SER A 252 12.53 12.39 1.45
CA SER A 252 12.53 11.29 0.47
C SER A 252 13.01 11.73 -0.92
N ALA A 253 12.63 12.93 -1.35
CA ALA A 253 13.12 13.49 -2.61
C ALA A 253 14.63 13.77 -2.56
N ILE A 254 15.14 14.32 -1.46
CA ILE A 254 16.57 14.58 -1.25
C ILE A 254 17.35 13.26 -1.24
N ILE A 255 16.89 12.26 -0.48
CA ILE A 255 17.53 10.94 -0.41
C ILE A 255 17.53 10.26 -1.77
N GLY A 256 16.41 10.31 -2.51
CA GLY A 256 16.34 9.79 -3.88
C GLY A 256 17.35 10.46 -4.81
N LEU A 257 17.50 11.78 -4.75
CA LEU A 257 18.47 12.52 -5.55
C LEU A 257 19.93 12.19 -5.17
N LEU A 258 20.24 12.10 -3.89
CA LEU A 258 21.56 11.71 -3.41
C LEU A 258 21.90 10.27 -3.81
N CYS A 259 20.94 9.37 -3.69
CA CYS A 259 21.09 7.99 -4.14
C CYS A 259 21.35 7.92 -5.66
N PHE A 260 20.59 8.70 -6.45
CA PHE A 260 20.79 8.79 -7.91
C PHE A 260 22.19 9.26 -8.27
N ALA A 261 22.65 10.31 -7.61
CA ALA A 261 24.01 10.82 -7.84
C ALA A 261 25.06 9.77 -7.46
N GLY A 262 24.95 9.14 -6.28
CA GLY A 262 25.88 8.13 -5.81
C GLY A 262 25.94 6.89 -6.71
N THR A 263 24.79 6.31 -7.03
CA THR A 263 24.71 5.12 -7.89
C THR A 263 25.14 5.39 -9.34
N SER A 264 24.90 6.61 -9.86
CA SER A 264 25.37 7.03 -11.18
C SER A 264 26.88 7.15 -11.21
N ILE A 265 27.51 7.73 -10.18
CA ILE A 265 28.98 7.85 -10.07
C ILE A 265 29.62 6.47 -9.94
N MET A 266 29.00 5.57 -9.19
CA MET A 266 29.48 4.18 -8.99
C MET A 266 29.27 3.28 -10.22
N GLY A 267 28.60 3.74 -11.26
CA GLY A 267 28.37 2.99 -12.49
C GLY A 267 27.37 1.84 -12.37
N PHE A 268 26.38 1.92 -11.46
CA PHE A 268 25.33 0.92 -11.38
C PHE A 268 24.52 0.88 -12.69
N GLU A 269 24.06 -0.31 -13.10
CA GLU A 269 23.29 -0.48 -14.35
C GLU A 269 21.95 0.25 -14.37
N ALA A 270 21.35 0.50 -13.19
CA ALA A 270 20.01 1.07 -13.09
C ALA A 270 19.90 2.15 -12.00
N PRO A 271 20.71 3.23 -12.05
CA PRO A 271 20.77 4.22 -10.96
C PRO A 271 19.43 4.90 -10.70
N ALA A 272 18.67 5.20 -11.75
CA ALA A 272 17.38 5.86 -11.64
C ALA A 272 16.32 4.97 -10.96
N PHE A 273 16.29 3.68 -11.27
CA PHE A 273 15.37 2.71 -10.67
C PHE A 273 15.64 2.53 -9.17
N ILE A 274 16.90 2.32 -8.81
CA ILE A 274 17.33 2.16 -7.40
C ILE A 274 16.95 3.40 -6.59
N SER A 275 17.24 4.59 -7.13
CA SER A 275 16.97 5.86 -6.44
C SER A 275 15.48 6.13 -6.23
N VAL A 276 14.65 5.78 -7.22
CA VAL A 276 13.21 5.95 -7.11
C VAL A 276 12.63 4.98 -6.08
N ILE A 277 13.08 3.71 -6.07
CA ILE A 277 12.64 2.75 -5.03
C ILE A 277 13.05 3.27 -3.65
N ILE A 278 14.31 3.66 -3.47
CA ILE A 278 14.79 4.18 -2.18
C ILE A 278 14.03 5.45 -1.78
N GLY A 279 13.81 6.38 -2.72
CA GLY A 279 13.05 7.59 -2.44
C GLY A 279 11.60 7.31 -2.04
N ILE A 280 10.90 6.41 -2.73
CA ILE A 280 9.51 6.06 -2.41
C ILE A 280 9.41 5.32 -1.08
N THR A 281 10.27 4.32 -0.86
CA THR A 281 10.25 3.53 0.38
C THR A 281 10.62 4.38 1.59
N ASN A 282 11.46 5.40 1.42
CA ASN A 282 11.85 6.32 2.49
C ASN A 282 10.70 7.23 2.98
N ILE A 283 9.60 7.36 2.22
CA ILE A 283 8.38 8.04 2.69
C ILE A 283 7.85 7.37 3.96
N ILE A 284 8.00 6.04 4.08
CA ILE A 284 7.62 5.27 5.26
C ILE A 284 8.78 5.27 6.25
N PRO A 285 8.63 5.90 7.44
CA PRO A 285 9.69 5.94 8.45
C PRO A 285 10.16 4.54 8.82
N PHE A 286 11.46 4.38 9.02
CA PHE A 286 12.16 3.14 9.39
C PHE A 286 12.20 2.08 8.28
N PHE A 287 11.15 1.87 7.51
CA PHE A 287 11.10 0.85 6.47
C PHE A 287 11.91 1.20 5.21
N GLY A 288 12.01 2.50 4.89
CA GLY A 288 12.71 2.97 3.69
C GLY A 288 14.15 2.46 3.56
N PRO A 289 15.03 2.69 4.56
CA PRO A 289 16.41 2.24 4.51
C PRO A 289 16.55 0.71 4.44
N PHE A 290 15.67 -0.04 5.11
CA PHE A 290 15.71 -1.50 5.10
C PHE A 290 15.26 -2.09 3.74
N ILE A 291 14.17 -1.60 3.19
CA ILE A 291 13.66 -2.07 1.88
C ILE A 291 14.58 -1.62 0.75
N GLY A 292 15.18 -0.43 0.86
CA GLY A 292 16.10 0.10 -0.15
C GLY A 292 17.49 -0.54 -0.13
N ALA A 293 17.85 -1.26 0.94
CA ALA A 293 19.13 -1.97 1.05
C ALA A 293 19.09 -3.43 0.55
N ILE A 294 17.91 -4.00 0.37
CA ILE A 294 17.66 -5.35 -0.19
C ILE A 294 17.49 -5.26 -1.70
#